data_9c895ad4a561121a272dab04e5a1bfc2
#
_entry.id   9c895ad4a561121a272dab04e5a1bfc2
#
_cell.length_a   1.000
_cell.length_b   1.000
_cell.length_c   1.000
_cell.angle_alpha   90.00
_cell.angle_beta   90.00
_cell.angle_gamma   90.00
#
_symmetry.space_group_name_H-M   'P 1'
#
loop_
_entity.id
_entity.type
_entity.pdbx_description
1 polymer ?
#
loop_
_entity_poly.entity_id
_entity_poly.type
_entity_poly.pdbx_seq_one_letter_code
_entity_poly.pdbx_strand_id
1 'polypeptide(L)'
;LFFNCFYFIKMTKGFSIVKNVWLWIAIAVVLVIWSWLVFLWNARYSEEFTSWVTISVLWDYSSDDYKASIENFLKENEYNDARVYLDYQDETTTVKVQTKMDDDSQVSELSTKFKQYLIDQNIIEDEESITEQKVTWPSVWSYMKKTTVRALIIGLIFIVIYLLISFATIRNYISPASLGLIVLITMVFDISLPLGAYGVWMAISETVQVDTIFIIALLTIMWYCINDTIVIFDRIRENLVSKKSSKDMIYWEVFEKSIRDCINRSIATSVSTLLVVICMFIFGTWVIKSFSFTIWVWVIFGTFASIFLAAPIAYLLSWNYSKEKGKF
;
A
#
# COMPACT_ATOMS: atom_id res chain seq x y z
N LEU A 1 -16.65 0.39 -20.31
CA LEU A 1 -16.48 -0.14 -18.94
C LEU A 1 -17.82 -0.61 -18.36
N PHE A 2 -18.89 0.18 -18.44
CA PHE A 2 -20.24 -0.23 -17.99
C PHE A 2 -20.78 -1.47 -18.73
N PHE A 3 -20.53 -1.59 -20.04
CA PHE A 3 -20.95 -2.75 -20.85
C PHE A 3 -20.21 -4.03 -20.47
N ASN A 4 -18.93 -3.97 -20.11
CA ASN A 4 -18.15 -5.11 -19.65
C ASN A 4 -18.57 -5.57 -18.25
N CYS A 5 -19.02 -4.67 -17.39
CA CYS A 5 -19.55 -4.97 -16.06
C CYS A 5 -20.86 -5.79 -16.18
N PHE A 6 -21.74 -5.41 -17.12
CA PHE A 6 -22.97 -6.16 -17.41
C PHE A 6 -22.68 -7.54 -18.01
N TYR A 7 -21.62 -7.68 -18.80
CA TYR A 7 -21.15 -8.94 -19.37
C TYR A 7 -20.59 -9.87 -18.28
N PHE A 8 -19.84 -9.30 -17.32
CA PHE A 8 -19.28 -10.03 -16.17
C PHE A 8 -20.40 -10.61 -15.28
N ILE A 9 -21.46 -9.83 -15.02
CA ILE A 9 -22.65 -10.27 -14.27
C ILE A 9 -23.40 -11.40 -15.02
N LYS A 10 -23.45 -11.34 -16.34
CA LYS A 10 -24.08 -12.35 -17.17
C LYS A 10 -23.27 -13.66 -17.25
N MET A 11 -21.93 -13.55 -17.23
CA MET A 11 -20.99 -14.67 -17.23
C MET A 11 -21.02 -15.44 -15.90
N THR A 12 -21.30 -14.77 -14.78
CA THR A 12 -21.37 -15.43 -13.46
C THR A 12 -22.68 -16.16 -13.18
N LYS A 13 -23.68 -16.12 -14.07
CA LYS A 13 -24.97 -16.82 -13.87
C LYS A 13 -24.85 -18.35 -13.80
N GLY A 14 -23.79 -18.95 -14.34
CA GLY A 14 -23.53 -20.39 -14.29
C GLY A 14 -22.36 -20.80 -13.38
N PHE A 15 -21.57 -19.83 -12.87
CA PHE A 15 -20.37 -20.09 -12.08
C PHE A 15 -20.63 -19.74 -10.61
N SER A 16 -20.40 -20.71 -9.71
CA SER A 16 -20.52 -20.47 -8.27
C SER A 16 -19.18 -20.02 -7.70
N ILE A 17 -19.17 -18.80 -7.15
CA ILE A 17 -17.99 -18.20 -6.53
C ILE A 17 -17.63 -18.97 -5.25
N VAL A 18 -18.63 -19.28 -4.44
CA VAL A 18 -18.47 -19.93 -3.14
C VAL A 18 -17.96 -21.37 -3.25
N LYS A 19 -18.39 -22.12 -4.26
CA LYS A 19 -17.94 -23.52 -4.46
C LYS A 19 -16.47 -23.62 -4.81
N ASN A 20 -15.92 -22.62 -5.48
CA ASN A 20 -14.53 -22.60 -5.94
C ASN A 20 -13.57 -21.88 -4.96
N VAL A 21 -13.89 -21.85 -3.66
CA VAL A 21 -13.10 -21.15 -2.64
C VAL A 21 -11.62 -21.53 -2.64
N TRP A 22 -11.29 -22.80 -2.82
CA TRP A 22 -9.90 -23.27 -2.85
C TRP A 22 -9.12 -22.73 -4.05
N LEU A 23 -9.78 -22.56 -5.20
CA LEU A 23 -9.17 -21.94 -6.37
C LEU A 23 -8.80 -20.48 -6.07
N TRP A 24 -9.73 -19.74 -5.45
CA TRP A 24 -9.49 -18.33 -5.11
C TRP A 24 -8.39 -18.15 -4.07
N ILE A 25 -8.36 -19.03 -3.06
CA ILE A 25 -7.29 -19.03 -2.06
C ILE A 25 -5.93 -19.33 -2.72
N ALA A 26 -5.87 -20.32 -3.61
CA ALA A 26 -4.62 -20.66 -4.31
C ALA A 26 -4.11 -19.48 -5.16
N ILE A 27 -4.99 -18.84 -5.93
CA ILE A 27 -4.65 -17.64 -6.71
C ILE A 27 -4.14 -16.54 -5.80
N ALA A 28 -4.83 -16.26 -4.69
CA ALA A 28 -4.45 -15.21 -3.75
C ALA A 28 -3.08 -15.47 -3.13
N VAL A 29 -2.79 -16.70 -2.69
CA VAL A 29 -1.50 -17.07 -2.11
C VAL A 29 -0.37 -16.87 -3.12
N VAL A 30 -0.55 -17.31 -4.37
CA VAL A 30 0.45 -17.13 -5.43
C VAL A 30 0.70 -15.65 -5.70
N LEU A 31 -0.36 -14.84 -5.79
CA LEU A 31 -0.24 -13.39 -6.00
C LEU A 31 0.46 -12.69 -4.84
N VAL A 32 0.16 -13.05 -3.60
CA VAL A 32 0.80 -12.49 -2.40
C VAL A 32 2.30 -12.83 -2.40
N ILE A 33 2.66 -14.10 -2.60
CA ILE A 33 4.06 -14.52 -2.63
C ILE A 33 4.83 -13.79 -3.74
N TRP A 34 4.26 -13.75 -4.95
CA TRP A 34 4.85 -13.05 -6.08
C TRP A 34 5.05 -11.55 -5.78
N SER A 35 4.05 -10.89 -5.22
CA SER A 35 4.11 -9.48 -4.86
C SER A 35 5.24 -9.17 -3.88
N TRP A 36 5.37 -9.98 -2.82
CA TRP A 36 6.43 -9.81 -1.84
C TRP A 36 7.82 -10.08 -2.44
N LEU A 37 7.97 -11.11 -3.28
CA LEU A 37 9.25 -11.39 -3.94
C LEU A 37 9.67 -10.23 -4.84
N VAL A 38 8.76 -9.72 -5.67
CA VAL A 38 9.06 -8.59 -6.56
C VAL A 38 9.37 -7.32 -5.77
N PHE A 39 8.60 -7.03 -4.71
CA PHE A 39 8.85 -5.87 -3.87
C PHE A 39 10.21 -5.95 -3.18
N LEU A 40 10.52 -7.06 -2.49
CA LEU A 40 11.78 -7.21 -1.76
C LEU A 40 13.00 -7.17 -2.67
N TRP A 41 12.87 -7.69 -3.91
CA TRP A 41 13.97 -7.67 -4.89
C TRP A 41 14.27 -6.25 -5.40
N ASN A 42 13.26 -5.41 -5.56
CA ASN A 42 13.38 -4.09 -6.17
C ASN A 42 13.25 -2.93 -5.16
N ALA A 43 13.06 -3.21 -3.86
CA ALA A 43 12.78 -2.17 -2.88
C ALA A 43 13.91 -1.15 -2.78
N ARG A 44 13.60 0.09 -3.12
CA ARG A 44 14.44 1.27 -2.92
C ARG A 44 13.71 2.23 -2.01
N TYR A 45 14.39 2.70 -0.98
CA TYR A 45 13.83 3.59 0.02
C TYR A 45 14.22 5.02 -0.27
N SER A 46 13.27 5.93 -0.13
CA SER A 46 13.46 7.37 -0.27
C SER A 46 14.37 7.93 0.84
N GLU A 47 14.82 9.13 0.60
CA GLU A 47 15.58 9.97 1.53
C GLU A 47 14.96 10.03 2.94
N GLU A 48 13.64 10.01 3.00
CA GLU A 48 12.89 10.08 4.26
C GLU A 48 13.13 8.89 5.19
N PHE A 49 13.61 7.77 4.65
CA PHE A 49 13.84 6.51 5.36
C PHE A 49 15.31 6.17 5.58
N THR A 50 16.20 7.04 5.13
CA THR A 50 17.64 6.95 5.33
C THR A 50 18.13 8.28 5.87
N SER A 51 19.29 8.30 6.52
CA SER A 51 19.89 9.55 6.94
C SER A 51 20.43 10.26 5.70
N TRP A 52 19.97 11.48 5.44
CA TRP A 52 20.36 12.26 4.27
C TRP A 52 20.69 13.68 4.65
N VAL A 53 21.67 14.22 3.96
CA VAL A 53 21.92 15.64 3.89
C VAL A 53 21.62 16.08 2.45
N THR A 54 20.60 16.90 2.27
CA THR A 54 20.28 17.54 1.00
C THR A 54 20.65 18.99 1.08
N ILE A 55 21.47 19.47 0.17
CA ILE A 55 21.84 20.87 0.05
C ILE A 55 21.45 21.29 -1.38
N SER A 56 20.50 22.22 -1.47
CA SER A 56 20.11 22.84 -2.73
C SER A 56 20.90 24.12 -2.91
N VAL A 57 21.61 24.22 -4.01
CA VAL A 57 22.46 25.35 -4.33
C VAL A 57 21.97 25.97 -5.63
N LEU A 58 21.89 27.29 -5.69
CA LEU A 58 21.72 28.05 -6.93
C LEU A 58 23.00 27.93 -7.75
N TRP A 59 22.96 27.10 -8.78
CA TRP A 59 24.15 26.79 -9.53
C TRP A 59 23.84 26.58 -11.01
N ASP A 60 24.58 27.29 -11.86
CA ASP A 60 24.41 27.29 -13.31
C ASP A 60 25.36 26.29 -14.05
N TYR A 61 25.79 25.20 -13.38
CA TYR A 61 26.78 24.30 -13.97
C TYR A 61 26.27 22.84 -14.06
N SER A 62 26.13 22.36 -15.28
CA SER A 62 25.85 20.97 -15.62
C SER A 62 27.13 20.23 -15.98
N SER A 63 27.99 19.82 -15.03
CA SER A 63 29.08 18.94 -15.37
C SER A 63 29.16 17.70 -14.47
N ASP A 64 29.28 16.53 -15.11
CA ASP A 64 29.53 15.25 -14.44
C ASP A 64 30.84 15.24 -13.63
N ASP A 65 31.75 16.16 -13.92
CA ASP A 65 33.02 16.32 -13.21
C ASP A 65 32.84 16.66 -11.73
N TYR A 66 31.80 17.44 -11.38
CA TYR A 66 31.52 17.79 -10.00
C TYR A 66 30.94 16.64 -9.18
N LYS A 67 30.15 15.78 -9.80
CA LYS A 67 29.67 14.56 -9.14
C LYS A 67 30.81 13.69 -8.70
N ALA A 68 31.80 13.49 -9.57
CA ALA A 68 33.01 12.71 -9.28
C ALA A 68 33.84 13.34 -8.15
N SER A 69 33.95 14.68 -8.11
CA SER A 69 34.65 15.40 -7.05
C SER A 69 33.98 15.23 -5.70
N ILE A 70 32.65 15.34 -5.65
CA ILE A 70 31.88 15.16 -4.41
C ILE A 70 31.96 13.71 -3.94
N GLU A 71 31.86 12.74 -4.85
CA GLU A 71 32.02 11.32 -4.49
C GLU A 71 33.41 11.02 -3.94
N ASN A 72 34.47 11.63 -4.46
CA ASN A 72 35.82 11.49 -3.94
C ASN A 72 35.97 12.13 -2.54
N PHE A 73 35.43 13.33 -2.33
CA PHE A 73 35.39 13.96 -1.01
C PHE A 73 34.70 13.08 0.04
N LEU A 74 33.59 12.45 -0.33
CA LEU A 74 32.84 11.57 0.59
C LEU A 74 33.64 10.31 0.92
N LYS A 75 34.35 9.73 -0.05
CA LYS A 75 35.24 8.57 0.17
C LYS A 75 36.44 8.92 1.05
N GLU A 76 37.05 10.09 0.87
CA GLU A 76 38.16 10.56 1.70
C GLU A 76 37.76 10.81 3.16
N ASN A 77 36.48 11.14 3.41
CA ASN A 77 35.93 11.33 4.75
C ASN A 77 35.29 10.04 5.33
N GLU A 78 35.61 8.85 4.81
CA GLU A 78 35.15 7.53 5.27
C GLU A 78 33.66 7.21 4.97
N TYR A 79 32.96 8.03 4.19
CA TYR A 79 31.58 7.77 3.77
C TYR A 79 31.51 6.92 2.50
N ASN A 80 32.04 5.70 2.58
CA ASN A 80 32.17 4.78 1.41
C ASN A 80 30.82 4.34 0.81
N ASP A 81 29.74 4.35 1.59
CA ASP A 81 28.39 3.98 1.15
C ASP A 81 27.59 5.17 0.63
N ALA A 82 28.19 6.36 0.59
CA ALA A 82 27.51 7.58 0.18
C ALA A 82 27.19 7.56 -1.32
N ARG A 83 25.98 8.02 -1.66
CA ARG A 83 25.54 8.19 -3.04
C ARG A 83 25.21 9.66 -3.27
N VAL A 84 25.66 10.20 -4.39
CA VAL A 84 25.42 11.58 -4.80
C VAL A 84 24.41 11.58 -5.95
N TYR A 85 23.35 12.34 -5.76
CA TYR A 85 22.35 12.62 -6.78
C TYR A 85 22.36 14.10 -7.10
N LEU A 86 22.38 14.43 -8.37
CA LEU A 86 22.23 15.80 -8.86
C LEU A 86 20.85 15.91 -9.53
N ASP A 87 20.06 16.85 -9.07
CA ASP A 87 18.74 17.14 -9.64
C ASP A 87 18.75 18.58 -10.16
N TYR A 88 18.44 18.73 -11.45
CA TYR A 88 18.46 20.01 -12.13
C TYR A 88 17.03 20.49 -12.37
N GLN A 89 16.59 21.49 -11.64
CA GLN A 89 15.28 22.11 -11.84
C GLN A 89 15.42 23.64 -11.90
N ASP A 90 14.87 24.25 -12.95
CA ASP A 90 14.69 25.71 -13.07
C ASP A 90 15.89 26.56 -12.59
N GLU A 91 17.08 26.37 -13.20
CA GLU A 91 18.33 27.09 -12.89
C GLU A 91 18.93 26.76 -11.50
N THR A 92 18.36 25.82 -10.75
CA THR A 92 18.91 25.35 -9.47
C THR A 92 19.41 23.91 -9.58
N THR A 93 20.60 23.67 -9.06
CA THR A 93 21.14 22.32 -8.89
C THR A 93 21.00 21.90 -7.44
N THR A 94 20.24 20.84 -7.21
CA THR A 94 20.11 20.22 -5.89
C THR A 94 21.08 19.06 -5.78
N VAL A 95 22.05 19.16 -4.89
CA VAL A 95 22.98 18.09 -4.55
C VAL A 95 22.42 17.30 -3.38
N LYS A 96 22.14 16.03 -3.60
CA LYS A 96 21.62 15.12 -2.58
C LYS A 96 22.70 14.12 -2.24
N VAL A 97 23.17 14.13 -0.99
CA VAL A 97 24.14 13.16 -0.47
C VAL A 97 23.44 12.18 0.44
N GLN A 98 23.33 10.95 -0.02
CA GLN A 98 22.77 9.85 0.76
C GLN A 98 23.90 9.07 1.44
N THR A 99 23.82 8.91 2.75
CA THR A 99 24.74 8.04 3.47
C THR A 99 24.03 7.43 4.68
N LYS A 100 24.44 6.22 5.09
CA LYS A 100 23.93 5.61 6.31
C LYS A 100 24.61 6.21 7.51
N MET A 101 23.83 6.78 8.41
CA MET A 101 24.30 7.29 9.69
C MET A 101 23.41 6.76 10.79
N ASP A 102 24.02 6.38 11.90
CA ASP A 102 23.32 5.82 13.06
C ASP A 102 23.08 6.87 14.15
N ASP A 103 23.79 8.01 14.09
CA ASP A 103 23.74 9.06 15.10
C ASP A 103 23.52 10.45 14.47
N ASP A 104 22.72 11.27 15.14
CA ASP A 104 22.41 12.65 14.74
C ASP A 104 23.67 13.55 14.73
N SER A 105 24.66 13.26 15.57
CA SER A 105 25.94 13.97 15.59
C SER A 105 26.74 13.81 14.29
N GLN A 106 26.74 12.62 13.71
CA GLN A 106 27.42 12.31 12.42
C GLN A 106 26.79 13.08 11.26
N VAL A 107 25.45 13.21 11.26
CA VAL A 107 24.72 13.99 10.26
C VAL A 107 25.10 15.46 10.33
N SER A 108 25.18 16.01 11.54
CA SER A 108 25.58 17.40 11.77
C SER A 108 27.03 17.66 11.32
N GLU A 109 27.94 16.73 11.62
CA GLU A 109 29.35 16.81 11.23
C GLU A 109 29.50 16.74 9.70
N LEU A 110 28.84 15.78 9.04
CA LEU A 110 28.87 15.70 7.58
C LEU A 110 28.30 16.97 6.93
N SER A 111 27.17 17.45 7.42
CA SER A 111 26.55 18.67 6.89
C SER A 111 27.51 19.87 6.94
N THR A 112 28.22 20.04 8.06
CA THR A 112 29.20 21.14 8.25
C THR A 112 30.40 20.94 7.34
N LYS A 113 30.99 19.75 7.29
CA LYS A 113 32.12 19.43 6.41
C LYS A 113 31.79 19.60 4.93
N PHE A 114 30.59 19.16 4.53
CA PHE A 114 30.16 19.25 3.14
C PHE A 114 29.92 20.69 2.71
N LYS A 115 29.34 21.53 3.55
CA LYS A 115 29.23 22.97 3.29
C LYS A 115 30.60 23.63 3.12
N GLN A 116 31.52 23.34 4.03
CA GLN A 116 32.89 23.90 3.96
C GLN A 116 33.57 23.44 2.65
N TYR A 117 33.43 22.19 2.26
CA TYR A 117 33.98 21.69 0.99
C TYR A 117 33.40 22.43 -0.22
N LEU A 118 32.10 22.72 -0.24
CA LEU A 118 31.45 23.44 -1.35
C LEU A 118 32.00 24.89 -1.45
N ILE A 119 32.29 25.54 -0.32
CA ILE A 119 32.91 26.87 -0.28
C ILE A 119 34.37 26.81 -0.73
N ASP A 120 35.16 25.85 -0.23
CA ASP A 120 36.58 25.72 -0.55
C ASP A 120 36.83 25.38 -2.05
N GLN A 121 35.90 24.72 -2.68
CA GLN A 121 35.94 24.44 -4.13
C GLN A 121 35.39 25.58 -4.99
N ASN A 122 35.03 26.73 -4.41
CA ASN A 122 34.34 27.84 -5.09
C ASN A 122 33.05 27.42 -5.83
N ILE A 123 32.38 26.42 -5.32
CA ILE A 123 31.11 25.92 -5.86
C ILE A 123 29.99 26.87 -5.39
N ILE A 124 30.10 27.37 -4.19
CA ILE A 124 29.22 28.39 -3.60
C ILE A 124 30.08 29.57 -3.12
N GLU A 125 29.60 30.78 -3.34
CA GLU A 125 30.30 31.99 -2.88
C GLU A 125 30.14 32.20 -1.38
N ASP A 126 28.92 31.95 -0.89
CA ASP A 126 28.53 32.17 0.52
C ASP A 126 27.52 31.13 0.99
N GLU A 127 27.32 31.03 2.33
CA GLU A 127 26.20 30.23 2.89
C GLU A 127 24.82 30.72 2.43
N GLU A 128 24.71 32.01 2.04
CA GLU A 128 23.47 32.60 1.48
C GLU A 128 23.11 32.01 0.08
N SER A 129 24.07 31.45 -0.65
CA SER A 129 23.86 30.76 -1.92
C SER A 129 23.17 29.42 -1.75
N ILE A 130 23.03 28.91 -0.52
CA ILE A 130 22.28 27.68 -0.21
C ILE A 130 20.81 28.04 -0.10
N THR A 131 20.04 27.65 -1.11
CA THR A 131 18.59 27.94 -1.19
C THR A 131 17.79 27.11 -0.21
N GLU A 132 18.16 25.84 -0.04
CA GLU A 132 17.47 24.91 0.85
C GLU A 132 18.47 23.90 1.42
N GLN A 133 18.41 23.70 2.73
CA GLN A 133 19.11 22.62 3.40
C GLN A 133 18.10 21.74 4.13
N LYS A 134 17.97 20.49 3.68
CA LYS A 134 17.12 19.50 4.34
C LYS A 134 18.00 18.40 4.94
N VAL A 135 17.85 18.21 6.24
CA VAL A 135 18.57 17.17 6.98
C VAL A 135 17.53 16.20 7.55
N THR A 136 17.69 14.92 7.23
CA THR A 136 16.82 13.88 7.81
C THR A 136 17.60 13.17 8.92
N TRP A 137 17.15 13.35 10.16
CA TRP A 137 17.77 12.81 11.35
C TRP A 137 17.37 11.35 11.58
N PRO A 138 18.32 10.44 11.88
CA PRO A 138 18.04 9.04 12.21
C PRO A 138 17.05 8.88 13.36
N SER A 139 17.15 9.74 14.38
CA SER A 139 16.24 9.74 15.53
C SER A 139 14.79 10.00 15.14
N VAL A 140 14.56 10.96 14.25
CA VAL A 140 13.21 11.28 13.74
C VAL A 140 12.62 10.11 12.99
N TRP A 141 13.40 9.46 12.12
CA TRP A 141 12.99 8.28 11.41
C TRP A 141 12.62 7.11 12.35
N SER A 142 13.50 6.81 13.30
CA SER A 142 13.26 5.78 14.32
C SER A 142 11.96 6.03 15.09
N TYR A 143 11.70 7.29 15.48
CA TYR A 143 10.47 7.69 16.13
C TYR A 143 9.25 7.51 15.23
N MET A 144 9.29 8.00 13.99
CA MET A 144 8.20 7.87 13.01
C MET A 144 7.85 6.41 12.75
N LYS A 145 8.84 5.56 12.50
CA LYS A 145 8.65 4.12 12.28
C LYS A 145 7.94 3.45 13.47
N LYS A 146 8.43 3.70 14.69
CA LYS A 146 7.82 3.13 15.92
C LYS A 146 6.39 3.62 16.11
N THR A 147 6.13 4.90 15.88
CA THR A 147 4.81 5.51 16.06
C THR A 147 3.83 5.00 15.01
N THR A 148 4.23 4.90 13.74
CA THR A 148 3.41 4.35 12.66
C THR A 148 3.03 2.90 12.94
N VAL A 149 3.97 2.05 13.31
CA VAL A 149 3.68 0.65 13.63
C VAL A 149 2.72 0.54 14.82
N ARG A 150 2.91 1.36 15.87
CA ARG A 150 1.98 1.39 17.02
C ARG A 150 0.58 1.82 16.61
N ALA A 151 0.47 2.88 15.81
CA ALA A 151 -0.82 3.37 15.31
C ALA A 151 -1.54 2.31 14.47
N LEU A 152 -0.82 1.58 13.61
CA LEU A 152 -1.35 0.47 12.83
C LEU A 152 -1.90 -0.65 13.72
N ILE A 153 -1.13 -1.09 14.71
CA ILE A 153 -1.56 -2.16 15.63
C ILE A 153 -2.79 -1.73 16.41
N ILE A 154 -2.80 -0.51 16.96
CA ILE A 154 -3.93 0.03 17.70
C ILE A 154 -5.18 0.11 16.81
N GLY A 155 -5.03 0.62 15.58
CA GLY A 155 -6.11 0.69 14.60
C GLY A 155 -6.70 -0.68 14.29
N LEU A 156 -5.85 -1.69 14.07
CA LEU A 156 -6.26 -3.08 13.85
C LEU A 156 -7.04 -3.65 15.02
N ILE A 157 -6.58 -3.42 16.25
CA ILE A 157 -7.28 -3.88 17.46
C ILE A 157 -8.69 -3.27 17.53
N PHE A 158 -8.83 -1.95 17.31
CA PHE A 158 -10.14 -1.30 17.28
C PHE A 158 -11.07 -1.86 16.21
N ILE A 159 -10.54 -2.16 15.02
CA ILE A 159 -11.31 -2.77 13.93
C ILE A 159 -11.80 -4.16 14.32
N VAL A 160 -10.95 -4.99 14.89
CA VAL A 160 -11.34 -6.34 15.33
C VAL A 160 -12.40 -6.25 16.43
N ILE A 161 -12.23 -5.37 17.41
CA ILE A 161 -13.24 -5.15 18.47
C ILE A 161 -14.57 -4.70 17.87
N TYR A 162 -14.55 -3.75 16.93
CA TYR A 162 -15.76 -3.30 16.24
C TYR A 162 -16.48 -4.45 15.53
N LEU A 163 -15.73 -5.31 14.81
CA LEU A 163 -16.30 -6.46 14.12
C LEU A 163 -16.90 -7.48 15.09
N LEU A 164 -16.23 -7.77 16.21
CA LEU A 164 -16.74 -8.68 17.24
C LEU A 164 -18.08 -8.20 17.80
N ILE A 165 -18.23 -6.92 18.04
CA ILE A 165 -19.46 -6.31 18.54
C ILE A 165 -20.53 -6.28 17.45
N SER A 166 -20.20 -5.79 16.26
CA SER A 166 -21.15 -5.57 15.16
C SER A 166 -21.76 -6.89 14.67
N PHE A 167 -20.99 -7.96 14.65
CA PHE A 167 -21.43 -9.26 14.15
C PHE A 167 -21.79 -10.27 15.27
N ALA A 168 -21.92 -9.83 16.51
CA ALA A 168 -22.37 -10.69 17.61
C ALA A 168 -23.73 -11.35 17.36
N THR A 169 -24.60 -10.71 16.60
CA THR A 169 -25.96 -11.19 16.24
C THR A 169 -25.95 -12.50 15.46
N ILE A 170 -24.91 -12.77 14.64
CA ILE A 170 -24.81 -13.98 13.82
C ILE A 170 -23.90 -15.07 14.43
N ARG A 171 -23.58 -14.94 15.71
CA ARG A 171 -22.70 -15.87 16.43
C ARG A 171 -23.14 -17.36 16.28
N ASN A 172 -24.44 -17.60 16.12
CA ASN A 172 -24.98 -18.96 15.93
C ASN A 172 -24.65 -19.57 14.56
N TYR A 173 -24.22 -18.79 13.58
CA TYR A 173 -23.92 -19.20 12.22
C TYR A 173 -22.42 -19.17 11.93
N ILE A 174 -21.77 -18.08 12.31
CA ILE A 174 -20.33 -17.87 12.14
C ILE A 174 -19.78 -17.23 13.41
N SER A 175 -18.61 -17.68 13.86
CA SER A 175 -17.94 -17.00 14.96
C SER A 175 -17.54 -15.56 14.57
N PRO A 176 -17.86 -14.53 15.36
CA PRO A 176 -17.40 -13.18 15.09
C PRO A 176 -15.87 -13.07 15.01
N ALA A 177 -15.15 -13.90 15.77
CA ALA A 177 -13.69 -13.96 15.70
C ALA A 177 -13.21 -14.49 14.34
N SER A 178 -13.93 -15.46 13.72
CA SER A 178 -13.63 -15.91 12.36
C SER A 178 -13.79 -14.78 11.33
N LEU A 179 -14.82 -13.95 11.47
CA LEU A 179 -15.00 -12.78 10.59
C LEU A 179 -13.87 -11.77 10.75
N GLY A 180 -13.42 -11.50 11.98
CA GLY A 180 -12.24 -10.67 12.23
C GLY A 180 -10.98 -11.23 11.58
N LEU A 181 -10.77 -12.55 11.68
CA LEU A 181 -9.63 -13.22 11.03
C LEU A 181 -9.70 -13.10 9.50
N ILE A 182 -10.88 -13.23 8.91
CA ILE A 182 -11.05 -13.09 7.45
C ILE A 182 -10.67 -11.69 7.01
N VAL A 183 -11.10 -10.65 7.74
CA VAL A 183 -10.73 -9.26 7.44
C VAL A 183 -9.22 -9.07 7.51
N LEU A 184 -8.54 -9.68 8.48
CA LEU A 184 -7.07 -9.62 8.55
C LEU A 184 -6.41 -10.32 7.36
N ILE A 185 -6.92 -11.47 6.93
CA ILE A 185 -6.41 -12.22 5.77
C ILE A 185 -6.60 -11.40 4.48
N THR A 186 -7.80 -10.86 4.26
CA THR A 186 -8.07 -10.03 3.07
C THR A 186 -7.25 -8.75 3.06
N MET A 187 -7.03 -8.15 4.22
CA MET A 187 -6.19 -6.97 4.35
C MET A 187 -4.72 -7.24 3.99
N VAL A 188 -4.17 -8.39 4.39
CA VAL A 188 -2.81 -8.80 3.96
C VAL A 188 -2.76 -8.92 2.44
N PHE A 189 -3.78 -9.50 1.81
CA PHE A 189 -3.87 -9.58 0.37
C PHE A 189 -3.92 -8.18 -0.28
N ASP A 190 -4.81 -7.31 0.21
CA ASP A 190 -5.05 -5.97 -0.32
C ASP A 190 -3.82 -5.04 -0.23
N ILE A 191 -2.98 -5.21 0.79
CA ILE A 191 -1.72 -4.49 0.93
C ILE A 191 -0.65 -5.08 0.02
N SER A 192 -0.61 -6.41 -0.11
CA SER A 192 0.44 -7.11 -0.84
C SER A 192 0.45 -6.77 -2.33
N LEU A 193 -0.71 -6.64 -2.96
CA LEU A 193 -0.78 -6.41 -4.41
C LEU A 193 -0.27 -5.02 -4.84
N PRO A 194 -0.66 -3.91 -4.18
CA PRO A 194 -0.03 -2.62 -4.42
C PRO A 194 1.48 -2.61 -4.16
N LEU A 195 1.96 -3.32 -3.11
CA LEU A 195 3.38 -3.49 -2.86
C LEU A 195 4.08 -4.14 -4.05
N GLY A 196 3.54 -5.25 -4.56
CA GLY A 196 4.10 -5.94 -5.73
C GLY A 196 4.11 -5.08 -6.98
N ALA A 197 3.00 -4.39 -7.29
CA ALA A 197 2.91 -3.49 -8.43
C ALA A 197 3.86 -2.30 -8.31
N TYR A 198 4.03 -1.76 -7.11
CA TYR A 198 5.00 -0.70 -6.83
C TYR A 198 6.44 -1.21 -7.00
N GLY A 199 6.72 -2.47 -6.59
CA GLY A 199 7.99 -3.14 -6.85
C GLY A 199 8.30 -3.30 -8.34
N VAL A 200 7.30 -3.63 -9.17
CA VAL A 200 7.45 -3.64 -10.63
C VAL A 200 7.76 -2.24 -11.16
N TRP A 201 7.08 -1.22 -10.68
CA TRP A 201 7.32 0.16 -11.09
C TRP A 201 8.73 0.62 -10.71
N MET A 202 9.21 0.29 -9.52
CA MET A 202 10.60 0.54 -9.12
C MET A 202 11.64 -0.19 -10.00
N ALA A 203 11.29 -1.35 -10.55
CA ALA A 203 12.17 -2.06 -11.48
C ALA A 203 12.31 -1.36 -12.84
N ILE A 204 11.25 -0.67 -13.28
CA ILE A 204 11.21 0.01 -14.59
C ILE A 204 11.77 1.44 -14.49
N SER A 205 11.57 2.11 -13.36
CA SER A 205 11.95 3.51 -13.15
C SER A 205 12.87 3.67 -11.96
N GLU A 206 14.03 4.27 -12.18
CA GLU A 206 15.01 4.52 -11.12
C GLU A 206 14.58 5.64 -10.15
N THR A 207 13.67 6.50 -10.58
CA THR A 207 13.18 7.64 -9.79
C THR A 207 12.12 7.24 -8.76
N VAL A 208 11.51 6.06 -8.90
CA VAL A 208 10.48 5.55 -7.97
C VAL A 208 11.13 4.92 -6.75
N GLN A 209 10.74 5.39 -5.58
CA GLN A 209 11.25 4.92 -4.29
C GLN A 209 10.10 4.83 -3.30
N VAL A 210 10.25 3.97 -2.29
CA VAL A 210 9.31 3.92 -1.16
C VAL A 210 9.46 5.20 -0.34
N ASP A 211 8.43 6.02 -0.34
CA ASP A 211 8.37 7.30 0.36
C ASP A 211 7.24 7.32 1.41
N THR A 212 7.14 8.40 2.17
CA THR A 212 6.06 8.60 3.16
C THR A 212 4.69 8.58 2.50
N ILE A 213 4.59 9.08 1.27
CA ILE A 213 3.33 9.14 0.52
C ILE A 213 2.84 7.73 0.15
N PHE A 214 3.76 6.84 -0.24
CA PHE A 214 3.44 5.43 -0.46
C PHE A 214 2.91 4.77 0.82
N ILE A 215 3.51 5.05 1.98
CA ILE A 215 3.01 4.53 3.27
C ILE A 215 1.62 5.08 3.59
N ILE A 216 1.39 6.38 3.35
CA ILE A 216 0.05 6.97 3.53
C ILE A 216 -0.98 6.30 2.62
N ALA A 217 -0.60 6.00 1.36
CA ALA A 217 -1.46 5.25 0.46
C ALA A 217 -1.81 3.85 1.01
N LEU A 218 -0.82 3.10 1.53
CA LEU A 218 -1.07 1.80 2.16
C LEU A 218 -1.98 1.90 3.39
N LEU A 219 -1.83 2.92 4.23
CA LEU A 219 -2.71 3.17 5.36
C LEU A 219 -4.14 3.47 4.92
N THR A 220 -4.28 4.24 3.85
CA THR A 220 -5.57 4.56 3.24
C THR A 220 -6.25 3.30 2.70
N ILE A 221 -5.50 2.44 2.02
CA ILE A 221 -5.96 1.14 1.52
C ILE A 221 -6.50 0.26 2.66
N MET A 222 -5.80 0.19 3.78
CA MET A 222 -6.23 -0.58 4.95
C MET A 222 -7.61 -0.14 5.44
N TRP A 223 -7.88 1.15 5.47
CA TRP A 223 -9.17 1.68 5.86
C TRP A 223 -10.29 1.30 4.86
N TYR A 224 -10.02 1.44 3.56
CA TYR A 224 -11.01 1.16 2.52
C TYR A 224 -11.32 -0.34 2.35
N CYS A 225 -10.33 -1.22 2.50
CA CYS A 225 -10.47 -2.67 2.42
C CYS A 225 -11.57 -3.20 3.36
N ILE A 226 -11.60 -2.67 4.58
CA ILE A 226 -12.55 -3.08 5.60
C ILE A 226 -13.97 -2.68 5.22
N ASN A 227 -14.15 -1.51 4.61
CA ASN A 227 -15.47 -0.99 4.26
C ASN A 227 -16.22 -1.92 3.30
N ASP A 228 -15.58 -2.37 2.22
CA ASP A 228 -16.20 -3.27 1.25
C ASP A 228 -16.50 -4.65 1.85
N THR A 229 -15.60 -5.17 2.65
CA THR A 229 -15.77 -6.47 3.32
C THR A 229 -16.92 -6.43 4.33
N ILE A 230 -17.06 -5.35 5.10
CA ILE A 230 -18.18 -5.17 6.05
C ILE A 230 -19.50 -5.15 5.32
N VAL A 231 -19.62 -4.48 4.18
CA VAL A 231 -20.85 -4.42 3.39
C VAL A 231 -21.32 -5.81 2.98
N ILE A 232 -20.40 -6.67 2.54
CA ILE A 232 -20.72 -8.05 2.16
C ILE A 232 -21.12 -8.86 3.39
N PHE A 233 -20.42 -8.73 4.50
CA PHE A 233 -20.74 -9.44 5.74
C PHE A 233 -22.08 -8.99 6.33
N ASP A 234 -22.41 -7.70 6.24
CA ASP A 234 -23.71 -7.19 6.67
C ASP A 234 -24.86 -7.79 5.82
N ARG A 235 -24.65 -7.91 4.52
CA ARG A 235 -25.61 -8.55 3.63
C ARG A 235 -25.76 -10.06 3.90
N ILE A 236 -24.66 -10.75 4.20
CA ILE A 236 -24.68 -12.16 4.63
C ILE A 236 -25.47 -12.27 5.94
N ARG A 237 -25.23 -11.37 6.90
CA ARG A 237 -25.96 -11.30 8.17
C ARG A 237 -27.46 -11.14 7.92
N GLU A 238 -27.87 -10.17 7.12
CA GLU A 238 -29.27 -9.89 6.80
C GLU A 238 -29.93 -11.11 6.18
N ASN A 239 -29.31 -11.71 5.19
CA ASN A 239 -29.82 -12.90 4.50
C ASN A 239 -29.89 -14.14 5.41
N LEU A 240 -28.94 -14.34 6.33
CA LEU A 240 -28.96 -15.43 7.30
C LEU A 240 -30.06 -15.26 8.35
N VAL A 241 -30.28 -14.06 8.84
CA VAL A 241 -31.29 -13.76 9.85
C VAL A 241 -32.72 -13.85 9.25
N SER A 242 -32.92 -13.30 8.05
CA SER A 242 -34.22 -13.33 7.36
C SER A 242 -34.66 -14.75 6.99
N LYS A 243 -33.71 -15.66 6.76
CA LYS A 243 -33.96 -17.06 6.37
C LYS A 243 -34.27 -18.03 7.52
N LYS A 244 -34.12 -17.58 8.76
CA LYS A 244 -34.54 -18.36 9.93
C LYS A 244 -36.04 -18.80 9.80
N SER A 245 -36.79 -18.16 8.92
CA SER A 245 -38.18 -18.42 8.59
C SER A 245 -38.39 -19.41 7.42
N SER A 246 -37.36 -19.71 6.60
CA SER A 246 -37.49 -20.55 5.38
C SER A 246 -36.61 -21.80 5.52
N LYS A 247 -37.24 -22.97 5.70
CA LYS A 247 -36.58 -24.27 5.96
C LYS A 247 -35.80 -24.87 4.78
N ASP A 248 -35.92 -24.35 3.56
CA ASP A 248 -35.55 -25.09 2.32
C ASP A 248 -34.32 -24.57 1.58
N MET A 249 -33.58 -23.57 2.10
CA MET A 249 -32.41 -23.07 1.37
C MET A 249 -31.08 -23.64 1.87
N ILE A 250 -30.28 -24.10 0.91
CA ILE A 250 -28.92 -24.57 1.12
C ILE A 250 -28.02 -23.39 1.53
N TYR A 251 -27.13 -23.63 2.46
CA TYR A 251 -26.35 -22.54 3.12
C TYR A 251 -25.44 -21.79 2.16
N TRP A 252 -24.76 -22.49 1.24
CA TRP A 252 -23.88 -21.85 0.25
C TRP A 252 -24.64 -20.90 -0.69
N GLU A 253 -25.91 -21.18 -0.97
CA GLU A 253 -26.74 -20.28 -1.79
C GLU A 253 -27.00 -18.94 -1.14
N VAL A 254 -27.00 -18.89 0.21
CA VAL A 254 -27.15 -17.63 0.97
C VAL A 254 -25.96 -16.74 0.74
N PHE A 255 -24.75 -17.32 0.83
CA PHE A 255 -23.51 -16.58 0.60
C PHE A 255 -23.41 -16.13 -0.85
N GLU A 256 -23.68 -17.04 -1.79
CA GLU A 256 -23.68 -16.73 -3.23
C GLU A 256 -24.67 -15.61 -3.56
N LYS A 257 -25.89 -15.65 -3.01
CA LYS A 257 -26.88 -14.61 -3.18
C LYS A 257 -26.41 -13.29 -2.57
N SER A 258 -25.83 -13.31 -1.36
CA SER A 258 -25.33 -12.12 -0.70
C SER A 258 -24.23 -11.43 -1.50
N ILE A 259 -23.30 -12.21 -2.10
CA ILE A 259 -22.29 -11.70 -3.01
C ILE A 259 -22.94 -11.02 -4.21
N ARG A 260 -23.90 -11.68 -4.87
CA ARG A 260 -24.58 -11.15 -6.05
C ARG A 260 -25.38 -9.88 -5.76
N ASP A 261 -25.98 -9.79 -4.59
CA ASP A 261 -26.70 -8.59 -4.15
C ASP A 261 -25.76 -7.38 -3.93
N CYS A 262 -24.51 -7.63 -3.51
CA CYS A 262 -23.52 -6.57 -3.23
C CYS A 262 -22.67 -6.20 -4.44
N ILE A 263 -22.49 -7.08 -5.42
CA ILE A 263 -21.51 -6.92 -6.50
C ILE A 263 -21.70 -5.61 -7.28
N ASN A 264 -22.95 -5.23 -7.56
CA ASN A 264 -23.24 -3.98 -8.27
C ASN A 264 -22.83 -2.74 -7.48
N ARG A 265 -22.99 -2.77 -6.15
CA ARG A 265 -22.61 -1.68 -5.26
C ARG A 265 -21.09 -1.59 -5.18
N SER A 266 -20.39 -2.72 -4.92
CA SER A 266 -18.93 -2.74 -4.84
C SER A 266 -18.28 -2.29 -6.15
N ILE A 267 -18.80 -2.70 -7.30
CA ILE A 267 -18.29 -2.25 -8.59
C ILE A 267 -18.57 -0.75 -8.82
N ALA A 268 -19.75 -0.25 -8.47
CA ALA A 268 -20.09 1.16 -8.64
C ALA A 268 -19.18 2.06 -7.79
N THR A 269 -18.93 1.68 -6.52
CA THR A 269 -18.02 2.43 -5.64
C THR A 269 -16.60 2.39 -6.14
N SER A 270 -16.11 1.23 -6.58
CA SER A 270 -14.77 1.06 -7.14
C SER A 270 -14.57 1.87 -8.43
N VAL A 271 -15.54 1.86 -9.34
CA VAL A 271 -15.48 2.66 -10.57
C VAL A 271 -15.46 4.16 -10.27
N SER A 272 -16.29 4.61 -9.32
CA SER A 272 -16.31 6.02 -8.93
C SER A 272 -14.97 6.47 -8.37
N THR A 273 -14.38 5.69 -7.47
CA THR A 273 -13.05 5.96 -6.90
C THR A 273 -11.97 5.92 -7.98
N LEU A 274 -12.03 4.92 -8.86
CA LEU A 274 -11.07 4.75 -9.96
C LEU A 274 -11.04 5.96 -10.90
N LEU A 275 -12.19 6.53 -11.24
CA LEU A 275 -12.27 7.73 -12.09
C LEU A 275 -11.53 8.91 -11.46
N VAL A 276 -11.73 9.16 -10.16
CA VAL A 276 -11.04 10.24 -9.44
C VAL A 276 -9.53 9.97 -9.41
N VAL A 277 -9.14 8.76 -9.06
CA VAL A 277 -7.72 8.37 -8.95
C VAL A 277 -7.00 8.44 -10.30
N ILE A 278 -7.66 8.07 -11.41
CA ILE A 278 -7.11 8.22 -12.77
C ILE A 278 -6.90 9.70 -13.10
N CYS A 279 -7.86 10.58 -12.78
CA CYS A 279 -7.66 12.02 -12.96
C CYS A 279 -6.47 12.54 -12.15
N MET A 280 -6.34 12.12 -10.89
CA MET A 280 -5.19 12.47 -10.06
C MET A 280 -3.87 11.95 -10.65
N PHE A 281 -3.86 10.77 -11.23
CA PHE A 281 -2.67 10.20 -11.87
C PHE A 281 -2.26 10.97 -13.13
N ILE A 282 -3.22 11.40 -13.96
CA ILE A 282 -2.94 12.11 -15.21
C ILE A 282 -2.47 13.54 -14.95
N PHE A 283 -3.19 14.27 -14.09
CA PHE A 283 -2.97 15.70 -13.85
C PHE A 283 -2.10 16.01 -12.63
N GLY A 284 -1.79 15.02 -11.80
CA GLY A 284 -1.03 15.21 -10.57
C GLY A 284 0.47 15.38 -10.79
N THR A 285 1.14 15.98 -9.81
CA THR A 285 2.60 16.00 -9.70
C THR A 285 3.15 14.59 -9.45
N TRP A 286 4.47 14.41 -9.53
CA TRP A 286 5.10 13.10 -9.31
C TRP A 286 4.66 12.42 -8.00
N VAL A 287 4.61 13.18 -6.91
CA VAL A 287 4.15 12.72 -5.60
C VAL A 287 2.72 12.19 -5.63
N ILE A 288 1.81 12.95 -6.28
CA ILE A 288 0.41 12.56 -6.43
C ILE A 288 0.26 11.35 -7.36
N LYS A 289 1.12 11.21 -8.36
CA LYS A 289 1.14 10.04 -9.25
C LYS A 289 1.50 8.77 -8.50
N SER A 290 2.51 8.81 -7.63
CA SER A 290 2.91 7.69 -6.77
C SER A 290 1.76 7.21 -5.88
N PHE A 291 1.12 8.14 -5.17
CA PHE A 291 -0.07 7.88 -4.35
C PHE A 291 -1.21 7.28 -5.17
N SER A 292 -1.55 7.92 -6.29
CA SER A 292 -2.65 7.53 -7.15
C SER A 292 -2.46 6.16 -7.77
N PHE A 293 -1.24 5.82 -8.22
CA PHE A 293 -0.91 4.51 -8.75
C PHE A 293 -1.15 3.41 -7.72
N THR A 294 -0.69 3.62 -6.50
CA THR A 294 -0.85 2.66 -5.41
C THR A 294 -2.33 2.38 -5.12
N ILE A 295 -3.14 3.45 -5.03
CA ILE A 295 -4.59 3.32 -4.81
C ILE A 295 -5.30 2.72 -6.03
N TRP A 296 -4.90 3.07 -7.25
CA TRP A 296 -5.47 2.52 -8.48
C TRP A 296 -5.32 1.00 -8.55
N VAL A 297 -4.13 0.48 -8.28
CA VAL A 297 -3.88 -0.96 -8.21
C VAL A 297 -4.75 -1.60 -7.14
N TRP A 298 -4.81 -0.99 -5.96
CA TRP A 298 -5.63 -1.51 -4.87
C TRP A 298 -7.13 -1.54 -5.23
N VAL A 299 -7.70 -0.49 -5.82
CA VAL A 299 -9.13 -0.46 -6.16
C VAL A 299 -9.52 -1.65 -7.05
N ILE A 300 -8.66 -2.03 -7.99
CA ILE A 300 -8.90 -3.17 -8.89
C ILE A 300 -8.89 -4.49 -8.09
N PHE A 301 -7.84 -4.71 -7.30
CA PHE A 301 -7.65 -5.98 -6.60
C PHE A 301 -8.41 -6.08 -5.28
N GLY A 302 -8.67 -4.97 -4.60
CA GLY A 302 -9.46 -4.93 -3.38
C GLY A 302 -10.92 -5.30 -3.61
N THR A 303 -11.49 -4.88 -4.75
CA THR A 303 -12.83 -5.33 -5.16
C THR A 303 -12.84 -6.85 -5.40
N PHE A 304 -11.75 -7.39 -5.96
CA PHE A 304 -11.59 -8.83 -6.10
C PHE A 304 -11.52 -9.53 -4.74
N ALA A 305 -10.74 -9.02 -3.80
CA ALA A 305 -10.57 -9.64 -2.49
C ALA A 305 -11.88 -9.73 -1.70
N SER A 306 -12.67 -8.66 -1.68
CA SER A 306 -13.95 -8.63 -0.96
C SER A 306 -14.96 -9.64 -1.52
N ILE A 307 -15.02 -9.81 -2.82
CA ILE A 307 -15.98 -10.70 -3.52
C ILE A 307 -15.50 -12.14 -3.54
N PHE A 308 -14.26 -12.40 -3.94
CA PHE A 308 -13.74 -13.73 -4.24
C PHE A 308 -12.97 -14.37 -3.08
N LEU A 309 -12.55 -13.60 -2.06
CA LEU A 309 -11.86 -14.13 -0.89
C LEU A 309 -12.72 -14.03 0.37
N ALA A 310 -13.17 -12.83 0.77
CA ALA A 310 -13.80 -12.63 2.05
C ALA A 310 -15.07 -13.50 2.22
N ALA A 311 -15.99 -13.44 1.28
CA ALA A 311 -17.25 -14.14 1.40
C ALA A 311 -17.11 -15.67 1.25
N PRO A 312 -16.34 -16.22 0.30
CA PRO A 312 -16.12 -17.68 0.23
C PRO A 312 -15.36 -18.23 1.45
N ILE A 313 -14.38 -17.50 2.00
CA ILE A 313 -13.70 -17.92 3.22
C ILE A 313 -14.67 -17.88 4.42
N ALA A 314 -15.57 -16.88 4.48
CA ALA A 314 -16.60 -16.82 5.52
C ALA A 314 -17.54 -18.05 5.47
N TYR A 315 -17.90 -18.51 4.27
CA TYR A 315 -18.63 -19.77 4.12
C TYR A 315 -17.82 -20.96 4.62
N LEU A 316 -16.54 -21.07 4.26
CA LEU A 316 -15.64 -22.14 4.69
C LEU A 316 -15.54 -22.25 6.23
N LEU A 317 -15.48 -21.09 6.91
CA LEU A 317 -15.40 -20.99 8.36
C LEU A 317 -16.76 -21.00 9.08
N SER A 318 -17.86 -21.15 8.33
CA SER A 318 -19.19 -21.25 8.92
C SER A 318 -19.42 -22.61 9.60
N TRP A 319 -20.22 -22.63 10.67
CA TRP A 319 -20.52 -23.85 11.44
C TRP A 319 -21.17 -24.95 10.61
N ASN A 320 -21.83 -24.61 9.51
CA ASN A 320 -22.57 -25.54 8.69
C ASN A 320 -21.80 -26.06 7.47
N TYR A 321 -20.59 -25.54 7.19
CA TYR A 321 -19.76 -26.00 6.08
C TYR A 321 -19.54 -27.52 6.11
N SER A 322 -19.18 -28.06 7.27
CA SER A 322 -18.93 -29.50 7.46
C SER A 322 -20.17 -30.38 7.21
N LYS A 323 -21.36 -29.83 7.48
CA LYS A 323 -22.63 -30.55 7.29
C LYS A 323 -23.09 -30.58 5.82
N GLU A 324 -22.66 -29.61 5.04
CA GLU A 324 -23.07 -29.46 3.63
C GLU A 324 -22.03 -29.97 2.63
N LYS A 325 -20.79 -30.25 3.08
CA LYS A 325 -19.68 -30.71 2.22
C LYS A 325 -19.99 -31.88 1.33
N GLY A 326 -20.96 -32.72 1.69
CA GLY A 326 -21.43 -33.85 0.89
C GLY A 326 -22.57 -33.55 -0.10
N LYS A 327 -23.03 -32.29 -0.18
CA LYS A 327 -24.15 -31.88 -1.05
C LYS A 327 -23.68 -31.04 -2.26
N PHE A 328 -22.39 -30.94 -2.51
CA PHE A 328 -21.79 -30.25 -3.66
C PHE A 328 -21.77 -31.15 -4.89
#